data_6fa2a57777899f0cec4eae05f34a7ee4
#
_entry.id   6fa2a57777899f0cec4eae05f34a7ee4
#
_cell.length_a   1.000
_cell.length_b   1.000
_cell.length_c   1.000
_cell.angle_alpha   90.00
_cell.angle_beta   90.00
_cell.angle_gamma   90.00
#
_symmetry.space_group_name_H-M   'P 1'
#
loop_
_entity.id
_entity.type
_entity.pdbx_description
1 polymer ?
#
loop_
_entity_poly.entity_id
_entity_poly.type
_entity_poly.pdbx_seq_one_letter_code
_entity_poly.pdbx_strand_id
1 'polypeptide(L)'
;SVTTTGQLEESVDVTLDQDKIDALNKKIQKKIDEQFEKSQKKIDAGKKKVESGKSSISQGSEQLNSAINQTMDQQKKLYKTEQDLKKQLAELKKQKASLEQIQTGIQTFMKSDAYTGIVTVLKDNPQLAESSEMQAQIKQVNAVVKKQFSALSSLGITVNTYEDLPAASAEVGKLLTKVNTGMKTIERAQQKVESGKVSLASALDTLNANASMTALQVSAS
;
A
#
# COMPACT_ATOMS: atom_id res chain seq x y z
N SER A 1 14.66 -19.40 -25.91
CA SER A 1 13.51 -19.85 -26.33
C SER A 1 12.21 -19.29 -25.78
N VAL A 2 11.09 -19.69 -26.31
CA VAL A 2 9.80 -19.01 -26.23
C VAL A 2 8.91 -19.54 -25.09
N THR A 3 9.42 -20.43 -24.27
CA THR A 3 8.62 -21.14 -23.25
C THR A 3 8.20 -20.30 -22.05
N THR A 4 8.79 -19.11 -21.84
CA THR A 4 8.44 -18.21 -20.73
C THR A 4 7.28 -17.27 -21.04
N THR A 5 6.77 -17.28 -22.28
CA THR A 5 5.74 -16.32 -22.72
C THR A 5 4.37 -16.56 -22.13
N GLY A 6 3.93 -17.82 -21.98
CA GLY A 6 2.60 -18.14 -21.49
C GLY A 6 2.40 -17.85 -20.01
N GLN A 7 3.46 -17.96 -19.22
CA GLN A 7 3.38 -17.67 -17.78
C GLN A 7 3.23 -16.19 -17.47
N LEU A 8 3.84 -15.32 -18.30
CA LEU A 8 3.78 -13.88 -18.07
C LEU A 8 2.43 -13.28 -18.49
N GLU A 9 1.81 -13.80 -19.53
CA GLU A 9 0.49 -13.35 -19.99
C GLU A 9 -0.59 -13.60 -18.93
N GLU A 10 -0.48 -14.69 -18.18
CA GLU A 10 -1.42 -15.00 -17.10
C GLU A 10 -1.20 -14.17 -15.83
N SER A 11 0.06 -13.69 -15.62
CA SER A 11 0.44 -12.98 -14.39
C SER A 11 0.29 -11.48 -14.48
N VAL A 12 0.00 -10.91 -15.65
CA VAL A 12 -0.01 -9.45 -15.89
C VAL A 12 -1.41 -8.86 -15.85
N ASP A 13 -2.31 -9.42 -15.09
CA ASP A 13 -3.58 -8.76 -14.81
C ASP A 13 -3.39 -7.74 -13.66
N VAL A 14 -2.49 -6.79 -13.88
CA VAL A 14 -2.14 -5.75 -12.91
C VAL A 14 -2.57 -4.40 -13.46
N THR A 15 -3.55 -3.79 -12.81
CA THR A 15 -3.97 -2.42 -13.08
C THR A 15 -3.27 -1.44 -12.15
N LEU A 16 -1.93 -1.47 -12.14
CA LEU A 16 -1.12 -0.61 -11.29
C LEU A 16 -0.71 0.64 -12.07
N ASP A 17 -1.15 1.80 -11.58
CA ASP A 17 -0.85 3.12 -12.15
C ASP A 17 -0.06 3.91 -11.09
N GLN A 18 1.04 4.54 -11.50
CA GLN A 18 1.88 5.36 -10.62
C GLN A 18 1.10 6.47 -9.93
N ASP A 19 0.25 7.15 -10.69
CA ASP A 19 -0.56 8.26 -10.16
C ASP A 19 -1.58 7.76 -9.14
N LYS A 20 -2.14 6.58 -9.37
CA LYS A 20 -3.06 5.94 -8.41
C LYS A 20 -2.36 5.54 -7.12
N ILE A 21 -1.12 5.04 -7.19
CA ILE A 21 -0.33 4.73 -6.00
C ILE A 21 -0.02 6.00 -5.22
N ASP A 22 0.44 7.06 -5.88
CA ASP A 22 0.74 8.34 -5.25
C ASP A 22 -0.52 8.96 -4.62
N ALA A 23 -1.65 8.92 -5.33
CA ALA A 23 -2.93 9.39 -4.83
C ALA A 23 -3.40 8.57 -3.62
N LEU A 24 -3.24 7.25 -3.66
CA LEU A 24 -3.58 6.36 -2.56
C LEU A 24 -2.73 6.66 -1.33
N ASN A 25 -1.42 6.83 -1.50
CA ASN A 25 -0.50 7.14 -0.40
C ASN A 25 -0.86 8.48 0.26
N LYS A 26 -1.14 9.51 -0.52
CA LYS A 26 -1.58 10.81 0.01
C LYS A 26 -2.92 10.71 0.73
N LYS A 27 -3.86 9.97 0.16
CA LYS A 27 -5.18 9.77 0.73
C LYS A 27 -5.12 9.02 2.06
N ILE A 28 -4.32 7.98 2.14
CA ILE A 28 -4.09 7.21 3.37
C ILE A 28 -3.47 8.11 4.44
N GLN A 29 -2.39 8.82 4.12
CA GLN A 29 -1.69 9.70 5.05
C GLN A 29 -2.62 10.78 5.60
N LYS A 30 -3.35 11.45 4.73
CA LYS A 30 -4.30 12.50 5.12
C LYS A 30 -5.41 11.95 6.02
N LYS A 31 -5.98 10.82 5.64
CA LYS A 31 -7.09 10.20 6.38
C LYS A 31 -6.65 9.75 7.77
N ILE A 32 -5.45 9.19 7.89
CA ILE A 32 -4.86 8.77 9.16
C ILE A 32 -4.59 9.99 10.04
N ASP A 33 -3.94 11.01 9.52
CA ASP A 33 -3.60 12.23 10.27
C ASP A 33 -4.87 12.93 10.79
N GLU A 34 -5.90 13.05 9.96
CA GLU A 34 -7.20 13.62 10.35
C GLU A 34 -7.87 12.78 11.44
N GLN A 35 -7.85 11.46 11.31
CA GLN A 35 -8.45 10.53 12.27
C GLN A 35 -7.75 10.62 13.62
N PHE A 36 -6.42 10.63 13.65
CA PHE A 36 -5.65 10.73 14.89
C PHE A 36 -5.86 12.08 15.58
N GLU A 37 -5.87 13.17 14.82
CA GLU A 37 -6.11 14.50 15.36
C GLU A 37 -7.49 14.59 16.02
N LYS A 38 -8.53 14.08 15.34
CA LYS A 38 -9.88 14.04 15.90
C LYS A 38 -9.97 13.18 17.17
N SER A 39 -9.32 12.01 17.15
CA SER A 39 -9.29 11.10 18.29
C SER A 39 -8.59 11.74 19.48
N GLN A 40 -7.45 12.40 19.28
CA GLN A 40 -6.70 13.05 20.33
C GLN A 40 -7.50 14.18 20.97
N LYS A 41 -8.15 15.02 20.17
CA LYS A 41 -9.01 16.10 20.67
C LYS A 41 -10.15 15.57 21.53
N LYS A 42 -10.78 14.47 21.14
CA LYS A 42 -11.87 13.87 21.89
C LYS A 42 -11.41 13.21 23.18
N ILE A 43 -10.22 12.58 23.18
CA ILE A 43 -9.61 12.04 24.39
C ILE A 43 -9.30 13.17 25.37
N ASP A 44 -8.68 14.25 24.91
CA ASP A 44 -8.35 15.40 25.76
C ASP A 44 -9.61 16.06 26.35
N ALA A 45 -10.65 16.21 25.53
CA ALA A 45 -11.94 16.73 26.00
C ALA A 45 -12.58 15.82 27.06
N GLY A 46 -12.49 14.49 26.87
CA GLY A 46 -12.97 13.51 27.85
C GLY A 46 -12.21 13.58 29.18
N LYS A 47 -10.89 13.72 29.11
CA LYS A 47 -10.04 13.87 30.29
C LYS A 47 -10.39 15.14 31.08
N LYS A 48 -10.61 16.26 30.41
CA LYS A 48 -11.02 17.53 31.03
C LYS A 48 -12.38 17.39 31.72
N LYS A 49 -13.33 16.70 31.07
CA LYS A 49 -14.64 16.44 31.66
C LYS A 49 -14.55 15.59 32.93
N VAL A 50 -13.66 14.59 32.95
CA VAL A 50 -13.42 13.78 34.15
C VAL A 50 -12.87 14.62 35.31
N GLU A 51 -11.89 15.49 35.04
CA GLU A 51 -11.32 16.38 36.05
C GLU A 51 -12.39 17.35 36.63
N SER A 52 -13.22 17.91 35.75
CA SER A 52 -14.33 18.77 36.14
C SER A 52 -15.39 17.99 36.93
N GLY A 53 -15.65 16.73 36.57
CA GLY A 53 -16.61 15.87 37.25
C GLY A 53 -16.23 15.49 38.67
N LYS A 54 -14.93 15.51 39.02
CA LYS A 54 -14.47 15.29 40.41
C LYS A 54 -14.92 16.39 41.38
N SER A 55 -15.20 17.59 40.87
CA SER A 55 -15.61 18.72 41.67
C SER A 55 -17.14 18.93 41.77
N SER A 56 -17.94 18.20 40.96
CA SER A 56 -19.39 18.37 40.91
C SER A 56 -20.11 17.04 40.67
N ILE A 57 -20.55 16.39 41.74
CA ILE A 57 -21.13 15.02 41.70
C ILE A 57 -22.46 14.97 40.93
N SER A 58 -23.30 16.01 40.99
CA SER A 58 -24.62 16.00 40.32
C SER A 58 -24.57 16.13 38.80
N GLN A 59 -23.50 16.72 38.25
CA GLN A 59 -23.29 16.87 36.79
C GLN A 59 -22.31 15.83 36.24
N GLY A 60 -21.51 15.19 37.09
CA GLY A 60 -20.44 14.31 36.72
C GLY A 60 -20.90 13.02 36.02
N SER A 61 -22.04 12.46 36.40
CA SER A 61 -22.53 11.20 35.84
C SER A 61 -22.89 11.30 34.36
N GLU A 62 -23.62 12.34 33.97
CA GLU A 62 -23.97 12.54 32.54
C GLU A 62 -22.74 12.85 31.68
N GLN A 63 -21.83 13.67 32.20
CA GLN A 63 -20.57 14.00 31.49
C GLN A 63 -19.68 12.79 31.32
N LEU A 64 -19.58 11.94 32.34
CA LEU A 64 -18.80 10.69 32.26
C LEU A 64 -19.41 9.72 31.25
N ASN A 65 -20.73 9.55 31.26
CA ASN A 65 -21.39 8.67 30.27
C ASN A 65 -21.20 9.18 28.84
N SER A 66 -21.29 10.49 28.63
CA SER A 66 -21.01 11.11 27.33
C SER A 66 -19.57 10.86 26.89
N ALA A 67 -18.59 11.04 27.79
CA ALA A 67 -17.19 10.80 27.51
C ALA A 67 -16.91 9.31 27.17
N ILE A 68 -17.53 8.39 27.91
CA ILE A 68 -17.44 6.95 27.66
C ILE A 68 -17.97 6.63 26.26
N ASN A 69 -19.15 7.12 25.90
CA ASN A 69 -19.78 6.89 24.62
C ASN A 69 -18.93 7.45 23.47
N GLN A 70 -18.37 8.65 23.62
CA GLN A 70 -17.48 9.24 22.62
C GLN A 70 -16.21 8.42 22.45
N THR A 71 -15.64 7.92 23.55
CA THR A 71 -14.44 7.07 23.52
C THR A 71 -14.72 5.75 22.80
N MET A 72 -15.86 5.13 23.07
CA MET A 72 -16.30 3.91 22.40
C MET A 72 -16.52 4.13 20.91
N ASP A 73 -17.08 5.27 20.51
CA ASP A 73 -17.25 5.63 19.11
C ASP A 73 -15.89 5.78 18.40
N GLN A 74 -14.90 6.36 19.08
CA GLN A 74 -13.53 6.44 18.52
C GLN A 74 -12.88 5.07 18.36
N GLN A 75 -13.12 4.16 19.32
CA GLN A 75 -12.64 2.77 19.19
C GLN A 75 -13.23 2.09 17.96
N LYS A 76 -14.52 2.26 17.69
CA LYS A 76 -15.17 1.71 16.49
C LYS A 76 -14.54 2.28 15.21
N LYS A 77 -14.28 3.58 15.18
CA LYS A 77 -13.65 4.24 14.02
C LYS A 77 -12.24 3.76 13.79
N LEU A 78 -11.45 3.59 14.84
CA LEU A 78 -10.10 3.02 14.74
C LEU A 78 -10.13 1.58 14.25
N TYR A 79 -11.05 0.78 14.74
CA TYR A 79 -11.22 -0.61 14.27
C TYR A 79 -11.52 -0.65 12.77
N LYS A 80 -12.42 0.22 12.30
CA LYS A 80 -12.72 0.32 10.87
C LYS A 80 -11.49 0.73 10.07
N THR A 81 -10.73 1.71 10.55
CA THR A 81 -9.50 2.15 9.92
C THR A 81 -8.48 1.00 9.86
N GLU A 82 -8.35 0.23 10.93
CA GLU A 82 -7.49 -0.96 10.97
C GLU A 82 -7.87 -1.97 9.88
N GLN A 83 -9.16 -2.25 9.72
CA GLN A 83 -9.64 -3.17 8.68
C GLN A 83 -9.37 -2.63 7.28
N ASP A 84 -9.60 -1.36 7.05
CA ASP A 84 -9.30 -0.71 5.75
C ASP A 84 -7.82 -0.78 5.41
N LEU A 85 -6.94 -0.53 6.39
CA LEU A 85 -5.50 -0.62 6.21
C LEU A 85 -5.05 -2.05 5.88
N LYS A 86 -5.62 -3.05 6.54
CA LYS A 86 -5.34 -4.46 6.23
C LYS A 86 -5.69 -4.80 4.79
N LYS A 87 -6.84 -4.34 4.31
CA LYS A 87 -7.26 -4.56 2.92
C LYS A 87 -6.32 -3.87 1.93
N GLN A 88 -5.94 -2.63 2.20
CA GLN A 88 -5.03 -1.88 1.35
C GLN A 88 -3.64 -2.50 1.32
N LEU A 89 -3.14 -2.96 2.47
CA LEU A 89 -1.85 -3.66 2.53
C LEU A 89 -1.88 -4.97 1.74
N ALA A 90 -2.95 -5.75 1.85
CA ALA A 90 -3.12 -6.99 1.09
C ALA A 90 -3.14 -6.72 -0.42
N GLU A 91 -3.81 -5.65 -0.85
CA GLU A 91 -3.83 -5.24 -2.26
C GLU A 91 -2.44 -4.84 -2.76
N LEU A 92 -1.70 -4.05 -1.99
CA LEU A 92 -0.33 -3.67 -2.36
C LEU A 92 0.62 -4.87 -2.39
N LYS A 93 0.48 -5.81 -1.48
CA LYS A 93 1.26 -7.06 -1.49
C LYS A 93 1.00 -7.88 -2.76
N LYS A 94 -0.26 -7.94 -3.18
CA LYS A 94 -0.66 -8.60 -4.42
C LYS A 94 -0.03 -7.92 -5.63
N GLN A 95 -0.10 -6.59 -5.69
CA GLN A 95 0.51 -5.80 -6.75
C GLN A 95 2.03 -5.96 -6.78
N LYS A 96 2.67 -5.97 -5.62
CA LYS A 96 4.11 -6.22 -5.49
C LYS A 96 4.48 -7.58 -6.08
N ALA A 97 3.76 -8.63 -5.72
CA ALA A 97 4.01 -9.97 -6.24
C ALA A 97 3.90 -10.02 -7.78
N SER A 98 2.87 -9.37 -8.34
CA SER A 98 2.69 -9.28 -9.79
C SER A 98 3.84 -8.53 -10.47
N LEU A 99 4.26 -7.40 -9.90
CA LEU A 99 5.40 -6.62 -10.44
C LEU A 99 6.71 -7.40 -10.35
N GLU A 100 6.93 -8.15 -9.28
CA GLU A 100 8.12 -9.00 -9.14
C GLU A 100 8.14 -10.12 -10.19
N GLN A 101 6.99 -10.71 -10.49
CA GLN A 101 6.87 -11.69 -11.56
C GLN A 101 7.18 -11.08 -12.93
N ILE A 102 6.66 -9.88 -13.20
CA ILE A 102 6.95 -9.14 -14.44
C ILE A 102 8.45 -8.87 -14.53
N GLN A 103 9.05 -8.38 -13.46
CA GLN A 103 10.49 -8.08 -13.42
C GLN A 103 11.32 -9.34 -13.67
N THR A 104 10.97 -10.44 -13.02
CA THR A 104 11.61 -11.73 -13.26
C THR A 104 11.45 -12.18 -14.70
N GLY A 105 10.27 -12.01 -15.28
CA GLY A 105 10.01 -12.34 -16.69
C GLY A 105 10.88 -11.54 -17.65
N ILE A 106 11.00 -10.23 -17.43
CA ILE A 106 11.87 -9.36 -18.23
C ILE A 106 13.32 -9.79 -18.09
N GLN A 107 13.80 -9.99 -16.88
CA GLN A 107 15.20 -10.39 -16.62
C GLN A 107 15.50 -11.77 -17.18
N THR A 108 14.58 -12.72 -17.06
CA THR A 108 14.73 -14.06 -17.66
C THR A 108 14.83 -13.98 -19.17
N PHE A 109 13.99 -13.16 -19.80
CA PHE A 109 14.06 -12.97 -21.25
C PHE A 109 15.39 -12.34 -21.66
N MET A 110 15.88 -11.35 -20.93
CA MET A 110 17.16 -10.68 -21.21
C MET A 110 18.38 -11.61 -21.02
N LYS A 111 18.21 -12.70 -20.28
CA LYS A 111 19.23 -13.76 -20.15
C LYS A 111 19.06 -14.88 -21.16
N SER A 112 17.97 -14.93 -21.92
CA SER A 112 17.70 -15.97 -22.90
C SER A 112 18.64 -15.91 -24.07
N ASP A 113 18.83 -17.04 -24.74
CA ASP A 113 19.64 -17.13 -25.95
C ASP A 113 19.08 -16.28 -27.08
N ALA A 114 17.75 -16.16 -27.16
CA ALA A 114 17.08 -15.31 -28.14
C ALA A 114 17.48 -13.83 -28.01
N TYR A 115 17.55 -13.32 -26.81
CA TYR A 115 17.93 -11.93 -26.53
C TYR A 115 19.45 -11.75 -26.64
N THR A 116 20.23 -12.57 -25.94
CA THR A 116 21.69 -12.45 -25.91
C THR A 116 22.32 -12.73 -27.30
N GLY A 117 21.71 -13.61 -28.07
CA GLY A 117 22.13 -13.90 -29.46
C GLY A 117 22.02 -12.69 -30.38
N ILE A 118 21.18 -11.71 -30.05
CA ILE A 118 21.11 -10.45 -30.79
C ILE A 118 22.02 -9.40 -30.15
N VAL A 119 21.83 -9.13 -28.86
CA VAL A 119 22.49 -8.01 -28.19
C VAL A 119 23.99 -8.18 -28.10
N THR A 120 24.48 -9.37 -27.73
CA THR A 120 25.92 -9.65 -27.63
C THR A 120 26.57 -9.67 -28.99
N VAL A 121 25.92 -10.32 -29.95
CA VAL A 121 26.46 -10.41 -31.31
C VAL A 121 26.56 -9.04 -31.99
N LEU A 122 25.53 -8.20 -31.84
CA LEU A 122 25.55 -6.84 -32.41
C LEU A 122 26.52 -5.91 -31.70
N LYS A 123 26.76 -6.12 -30.41
CA LYS A 123 27.75 -5.35 -29.64
C LYS A 123 29.17 -5.62 -30.17
N ASP A 124 29.47 -6.90 -30.39
CA ASP A 124 30.79 -7.31 -30.87
C ASP A 124 30.97 -7.07 -32.38
N ASN A 125 29.90 -7.17 -33.14
CA ASN A 125 29.90 -7.05 -34.61
C ASN A 125 28.74 -6.18 -35.08
N PRO A 126 28.78 -4.84 -34.91
CA PRO A 126 27.68 -3.96 -35.28
C PRO A 126 27.25 -4.04 -36.75
N GLN A 127 28.19 -4.39 -37.64
CA GLN A 127 27.91 -4.52 -39.06
C GLN A 127 26.92 -5.64 -39.39
N LEU A 128 26.76 -6.62 -38.53
CA LEU A 128 25.81 -7.72 -38.73
C LEU A 128 24.34 -7.28 -38.61
N ALA A 129 24.09 -6.08 -38.08
CA ALA A 129 22.73 -5.55 -37.98
C ALA A 129 22.02 -5.45 -39.33
N GLU A 130 22.76 -5.26 -40.41
CA GLU A 130 22.22 -5.15 -41.77
C GLU A 130 22.10 -6.49 -42.51
N SER A 131 22.61 -7.59 -41.93
CA SER A 131 22.49 -8.89 -42.54
C SER A 131 21.03 -9.37 -42.57
N SER A 132 20.65 -10.09 -43.63
CA SER A 132 19.32 -10.65 -43.79
C SER A 132 18.95 -11.61 -42.64
N GLU A 133 19.93 -12.41 -42.24
CA GLU A 133 19.75 -13.39 -41.16
C GLU A 133 19.48 -12.70 -39.80
N MET A 134 20.26 -11.68 -39.49
CA MET A 134 20.10 -10.92 -38.27
C MET A 134 18.77 -10.15 -38.24
N GLN A 135 18.40 -9.52 -39.35
CA GLN A 135 17.12 -8.81 -39.44
C GLN A 135 15.92 -9.75 -39.28
N ALA A 136 15.98 -10.95 -39.85
CA ALA A 136 14.97 -11.97 -39.68
C ALA A 136 14.86 -12.40 -38.19
N GLN A 137 16.01 -12.60 -37.56
CA GLN A 137 16.08 -12.96 -36.14
C GLN A 137 15.54 -11.83 -35.23
N ILE A 138 15.90 -10.59 -35.50
CA ILE A 138 15.39 -9.40 -34.78
C ILE A 138 13.87 -9.30 -34.93
N LYS A 139 13.34 -9.46 -36.13
CA LYS A 139 11.92 -9.41 -36.41
C LYS A 139 11.17 -10.47 -35.62
N GLN A 140 11.69 -11.68 -35.56
CA GLN A 140 11.10 -12.78 -34.80
C GLN A 140 11.12 -12.50 -33.31
N VAL A 141 12.22 -12.02 -32.74
CA VAL A 141 12.37 -11.69 -31.35
C VAL A 141 11.44 -10.52 -30.96
N ASN A 142 11.38 -9.48 -31.80
CA ASN A 142 10.49 -8.35 -31.56
C ASN A 142 9.02 -8.76 -31.55
N ALA A 143 8.62 -9.70 -32.41
CA ALA A 143 7.25 -10.24 -32.38
C ALA A 143 6.96 -10.95 -31.06
N VAL A 144 7.90 -11.74 -30.58
CA VAL A 144 7.76 -12.43 -29.26
C VAL A 144 7.70 -11.42 -28.12
N VAL A 145 8.62 -10.45 -28.10
CA VAL A 145 8.70 -9.41 -27.06
C VAL A 145 7.41 -8.60 -27.01
N LYS A 146 6.93 -8.14 -28.15
CA LYS A 146 5.71 -7.35 -28.23
C LYS A 146 4.50 -8.11 -27.70
N LYS A 147 4.38 -9.39 -28.03
CA LYS A 147 3.31 -10.24 -27.55
C LYS A 147 3.43 -10.54 -26.05
N GLN A 148 4.62 -10.93 -25.61
CA GLN A 148 4.87 -11.34 -24.24
C GLN A 148 4.67 -10.20 -23.24
N PHE A 149 5.06 -8.99 -23.61
CA PHE A 149 5.05 -7.83 -22.71
C PHE A 149 3.98 -6.79 -23.07
N SER A 150 3.01 -7.14 -23.89
CA SER A 150 1.94 -6.23 -24.34
C SER A 150 1.12 -5.67 -23.18
N ALA A 151 0.91 -6.45 -22.15
CA ALA A 151 0.12 -6.04 -20.99
C ALA A 151 0.79 -4.95 -20.12
N LEU A 152 2.11 -4.71 -20.32
CA LEU A 152 2.80 -3.61 -19.64
C LEU A 152 2.28 -2.24 -20.06
N SER A 153 1.60 -2.14 -21.18
CA SER A 153 0.96 -0.89 -21.62
C SER A 153 -0.06 -0.37 -20.61
N SER A 154 -0.73 -1.25 -19.87
CA SER A 154 -1.64 -0.87 -18.80
C SER A 154 -0.94 -0.16 -17.62
N LEU A 155 0.37 -0.34 -17.51
CA LEU A 155 1.21 0.32 -16.51
C LEU A 155 1.90 1.58 -17.05
N GLY A 156 1.58 1.98 -18.28
CA GLY A 156 2.25 3.10 -18.94
C GLY A 156 3.64 2.75 -19.47
N ILE A 157 3.97 1.47 -19.62
CA ILE A 157 5.26 0.99 -20.11
C ILE A 157 5.06 0.42 -21.50
N THR A 158 5.74 1.00 -22.49
CA THR A 158 5.68 0.55 -23.88
C THR A 158 6.84 -0.39 -24.19
N VAL A 159 6.52 -1.59 -24.65
CA VAL A 159 7.50 -2.59 -25.08
C VAL A 159 7.10 -3.11 -26.47
N ASN A 160 7.79 -2.63 -27.49
CA ASN A 160 7.57 -3.02 -28.88
C ASN A 160 8.73 -3.86 -29.44
N THR A 161 9.94 -3.62 -28.96
CA THR A 161 11.16 -4.28 -29.43
C THR A 161 12.02 -4.76 -28.27
N TYR A 162 13.00 -5.63 -28.59
CA TYR A 162 13.95 -6.09 -27.58
C TYR A 162 14.74 -4.94 -26.94
N GLU A 163 14.93 -3.85 -27.67
CA GLU A 163 15.66 -2.67 -27.18
C GLU A 163 14.93 -1.94 -26.08
N ASP A 164 13.62 -2.12 -25.96
CA ASP A 164 12.79 -1.50 -24.93
C ASP A 164 12.91 -2.20 -23.56
N LEU A 165 13.44 -3.41 -23.51
CA LEU A 165 13.43 -4.22 -22.28
C LEU A 165 14.23 -3.64 -21.12
N PRO A 166 15.45 -3.09 -21.31
CA PRO A 166 16.18 -2.48 -20.20
C PRO A 166 15.43 -1.31 -19.57
N ALA A 167 14.84 -0.45 -20.38
CA ALA A 167 14.04 0.67 -19.88
C ALA A 167 12.77 0.19 -19.19
N ALA A 168 12.12 -0.83 -19.74
CA ALA A 168 10.95 -1.45 -19.11
C ALA A 168 11.29 -2.04 -17.74
N SER A 169 12.42 -2.73 -17.62
CA SER A 169 12.91 -3.23 -16.34
C SER A 169 13.11 -2.11 -15.31
N ALA A 170 13.72 -1.01 -15.73
CA ALA A 170 13.93 0.16 -14.87
C ALA A 170 12.60 0.77 -14.41
N GLU A 171 11.62 0.89 -15.31
CA GLU A 171 10.29 1.42 -14.97
C GLU A 171 9.52 0.51 -13.99
N VAL A 172 9.59 -0.80 -14.19
CA VAL A 172 9.03 -1.76 -13.23
C VAL A 172 9.70 -1.63 -11.86
N GLY A 173 11.01 -1.44 -11.84
CA GLY A 173 11.76 -1.17 -10.61
C GLY A 173 11.26 0.07 -9.87
N LYS A 174 10.96 1.14 -10.60
CA LYS A 174 10.37 2.37 -10.02
C LYS A 174 8.98 2.11 -9.43
N LEU A 175 8.15 1.32 -10.12
CA LEU A 175 6.84 0.94 -9.62
C LEU A 175 6.95 0.10 -8.34
N LEU A 176 7.89 -0.83 -8.30
CA LEU A 176 8.18 -1.62 -7.10
C LEU A 176 8.60 -0.73 -5.93
N THR A 177 9.44 0.25 -6.17
CA THR A 177 9.84 1.23 -5.14
C THR A 177 8.63 1.98 -4.60
N LYS A 178 7.72 2.44 -5.46
CA LYS A 178 6.49 3.13 -5.06
C LYS A 178 5.56 2.24 -4.25
N VAL A 179 5.38 0.99 -4.67
CA VAL A 179 4.57 0.02 -3.91
C VAL A 179 5.19 -0.23 -2.54
N ASN A 180 6.51 -0.42 -2.46
CA ASN A 180 7.20 -0.61 -1.18
C ASN A 180 7.06 0.61 -0.27
N THR A 181 7.14 1.82 -0.82
CA THR A 181 6.91 3.06 -0.07
C THR A 181 5.47 3.11 0.46
N GLY A 182 4.49 2.75 -0.38
CA GLY A 182 3.09 2.67 0.02
C GLY A 182 2.86 1.66 1.14
N MET A 183 3.50 0.50 1.05
CA MET A 183 3.41 -0.52 2.10
C MET A 183 3.99 -0.02 3.43
N LYS A 184 5.13 0.67 3.40
CA LYS A 184 5.72 1.27 4.61
C LYS A 184 4.82 2.34 5.21
N THR A 185 4.19 3.15 4.38
CA THR A 185 3.23 4.15 4.82
C THR A 185 2.06 3.49 5.56
N ILE A 186 1.52 2.41 4.99
CA ILE A 186 0.43 1.65 5.63
C ILE A 186 0.91 1.02 6.95
N GLU A 187 2.09 0.43 6.98
CA GLU A 187 2.65 -0.18 8.20
C GLU A 187 2.82 0.85 9.32
N ARG A 188 3.31 2.06 9.00
CA ARG A 188 3.38 3.16 9.96
C ARG A 188 2.00 3.58 10.45
N ALA A 189 1.03 3.65 9.54
CA ALA A 189 -0.35 3.95 9.87
C ALA A 189 -0.95 2.88 10.80
N GLN A 190 -0.66 1.61 10.54
CA GLN A 190 -1.08 0.49 11.40
C GLN A 190 -0.47 0.61 12.82
N GLN A 191 0.79 1.02 12.93
CA GLN A 191 1.43 1.25 14.22
C GLN A 191 0.75 2.40 14.98
N LYS A 192 0.40 3.48 14.29
CA LYS A 192 -0.35 4.60 14.90
C LYS A 192 -1.74 4.17 15.35
N VAL A 193 -2.43 3.38 14.55
CA VAL A 193 -3.75 2.82 14.93
C VAL A 193 -3.61 1.97 16.19
N GLU A 194 -2.59 1.13 16.27
CA GLU A 194 -2.34 0.30 17.46
C GLU A 194 -2.07 1.16 18.69
N SER A 195 -1.25 2.19 18.57
CA SER A 195 -1.01 3.15 19.65
C SER A 195 -2.29 3.89 20.06
N GLY A 196 -3.11 4.26 19.08
CA GLY A 196 -4.41 4.89 19.33
C GLY A 196 -5.38 3.97 20.06
N LYS A 197 -5.41 2.70 19.70
CA LYS A 197 -6.22 1.69 20.39
C LYS A 197 -5.83 1.55 21.86
N VAL A 198 -4.52 1.49 22.13
CA VAL A 198 -4.00 1.42 23.51
C VAL A 198 -4.39 2.66 24.30
N SER A 199 -4.22 3.85 23.73
CA SER A 199 -4.59 5.12 24.36
C SER A 199 -6.09 5.20 24.67
N LEU A 200 -6.94 4.76 23.74
CA LEU A 200 -8.39 4.74 23.92
C LEU A 200 -8.82 3.72 24.98
N ALA A 201 -8.21 2.55 24.99
CA ALA A 201 -8.47 1.53 26.01
C ALA A 201 -8.13 2.05 27.41
N SER A 202 -6.97 2.68 27.55
CA SER A 202 -6.53 3.30 28.82
C SER A 202 -7.48 4.42 29.25
N ALA A 203 -7.90 5.29 28.32
CA ALA A 203 -8.86 6.35 28.59
C ALA A 203 -10.21 5.78 29.04
N LEU A 204 -10.68 4.73 28.37
CA LEU A 204 -11.94 4.08 28.71
C LEU A 204 -11.89 3.44 30.11
N ASP A 205 -10.79 2.77 30.45
CA ASP A 205 -10.60 2.20 31.79
C ASP A 205 -10.66 3.29 32.88
N THR A 206 -9.99 4.41 32.64
CA THR A 206 -10.00 5.56 33.54
C THR A 206 -11.41 6.15 33.70
N LEU A 207 -12.12 6.33 32.59
CA LEU A 207 -13.50 6.84 32.59
C LEU A 207 -14.45 5.89 33.30
N ASN A 208 -14.34 4.60 33.08
CA ASN A 208 -15.17 3.58 33.73
C ASN A 208 -14.90 3.53 35.26
N ALA A 209 -13.64 3.61 35.66
CA ALA A 209 -13.28 3.66 37.09
C ALA A 209 -13.87 4.90 37.75
N ASN A 210 -13.80 6.07 37.12
CA ASN A 210 -14.38 7.31 37.64
C ASN A 210 -15.90 7.27 37.65
N ALA A 211 -16.54 6.66 36.68
CA ALA A 211 -17.98 6.46 36.65
C ALA A 211 -18.45 5.58 37.83
N SER A 212 -17.73 4.50 38.12
CA SER A 212 -18.00 3.61 39.23
C SER A 212 -17.87 4.33 40.59
N MET A 213 -16.82 5.13 40.74
CA MET A 213 -16.63 5.95 41.96
C MET A 213 -17.73 6.98 42.14
N THR A 214 -18.14 7.65 41.06
CA THR A 214 -19.23 8.63 41.07
C THR A 214 -20.56 7.97 41.50
N ALA A 215 -20.85 6.79 40.94
CA ALA A 215 -22.04 6.01 41.28
C ALA A 215 -22.07 5.61 42.78
N LEU A 216 -20.92 5.18 43.31
CA LEU A 216 -20.78 4.87 44.73
C LEU A 216 -21.00 6.09 45.61
N GLN A 217 -20.47 7.25 45.24
CA GLN A 217 -20.68 8.49 45.97
C GLN A 217 -22.14 8.93 45.95
N VAL A 218 -22.82 8.80 44.82
CA VAL A 218 -24.25 9.13 44.71
C VAL A 218 -25.10 8.19 45.58
N SER A 219 -24.79 6.87 45.58
CA SER A 219 -25.54 5.92 46.41
C SER A 219 -25.28 6.07 47.92
N ALA A 220 -24.14 6.64 48.34
CA ALA A 220 -23.79 6.88 49.72
C ALA A 220 -24.39 8.19 50.28
N SER A 221 -24.83 9.07 49.40
CA SER A 221 -25.47 10.32 49.80
C SER A 221 -26.99 10.16 49.92
#